data_572f94a504486dacc8bfa852911eb90d
#
_entry.id   572f94a504486dacc8bfa852911eb90d
#
_cell.length_a   1.000
_cell.length_b   1.000
_cell.length_c   1.000
_cell.angle_alpha   90.00
_cell.angle_beta   90.00
_cell.angle_gamma   90.00
#
_symmetry.space_group_name_H-M   'P 1'
#
loop_
_entity.id
_entity.type
_entity.pdbx_description
1 polymer ?
#
loop_
_entity_poly.entity_id
_entity_poly.type
_entity_poly.pdbx_seq_one_letter_code
_entity_poly.pdbx_strand_id
1 'polypeptide(L)'
;MDRVISLHRFPMTIDPSQNPAGEAVAWDKLRYETRQLIEASSYSRRAWEKRIFDTRKSWCEQGYHTGHEARFLALWNLRNAKAAATLLPPLLSRFSEVMVDEAQDCSAADLAILQLLHNAGLPLVLVGDPDQAIYAWRGAEPQALRSFAAGLSPTTHPLTGNWRSSPVICGLAATLRTGQSPPDTSVVRDDATPVLLLPARFAASGGRHLHAPSGASLFDTFGALAKEYAVQAQDCLVTAFKYATLPGINREKPDTSAITSLAWARTTVNTPGVSGEDLARACLIAARVLFGYWYPEQVGGPDRISAAHGLPANQVNRSAFAFLHSLPPPHKKWGPQVWQAMKAWPPLPGAAPQGKKGLPAGVPTVARRQVATGMRTNIVHQLKGDEADGVLLLLPDAGSVQRWATGDPATDEVLRVWYVAVTRARRLAAIALLEEETDALTRLLTERQIPVRVV
;
A
#
# COMPACT_ATOMS: atom_id res chain seq x y z
N MET A 1 24.70 3.61 17.90
CA MET A 1 23.51 2.79 18.22
C MET A 1 22.21 3.60 18.28
N ASP A 2 22.30 4.89 18.07
CA ASP A 2 21.13 5.81 18.09
C ASP A 2 20.39 5.92 16.76
N ARG A 3 20.35 4.84 16.00
CA ARG A 3 19.70 4.82 14.70
C ARG A 3 18.19 4.84 14.84
N VAL A 4 17.70 6.07 14.72
CA VAL A 4 16.36 6.38 14.22
C VAL A 4 15.25 5.51 14.82
N ILE A 5 14.74 5.93 15.97
CA ILE A 5 13.39 5.55 16.38
C ILE A 5 12.46 6.20 15.35
N SER A 6 12.17 5.46 14.28
CA SER A 6 11.12 5.84 13.34
C SER A 6 9.79 5.64 14.04
N LEU A 7 8.93 6.64 14.10
CA LEU A 7 7.58 6.54 14.66
C LEU A 7 6.77 5.40 14.04
N HIS A 8 7.04 5.07 12.77
CA HIS A 8 6.42 3.94 12.09
C HIS A 8 6.78 2.56 12.65
N ARG A 9 7.86 2.44 13.44
CA ARG A 9 8.28 1.17 14.04
C ARG A 9 7.64 0.89 15.39
N PHE A 10 7.06 1.92 16.01
CA PHE A 10 6.46 1.84 17.34
C PHE A 10 4.99 2.26 17.24
N PRO A 11 4.09 1.31 16.91
CA PRO A 11 2.67 1.60 16.93
C PRO A 11 2.27 1.96 18.36
N MET A 12 1.59 3.08 18.50
CA MET A 12 1.08 3.56 19.78
C MET A 12 -0.42 3.32 19.81
N THR A 13 -0.92 2.86 20.95
CA THR A 13 -2.35 2.91 21.23
C THR A 13 -2.66 4.27 21.82
N ILE A 14 -3.56 5.00 21.17
CA ILE A 14 -4.11 6.23 21.72
C ILE A 14 -5.48 5.88 22.30
N ASP A 15 -5.63 6.01 23.60
CA ASP A 15 -6.95 6.02 24.23
C ASP A 15 -7.48 7.44 24.15
N PRO A 16 -8.59 7.68 23.41
CA PRO A 16 -9.17 9.03 23.29
C PRO A 16 -9.65 9.61 24.62
N SER A 17 -9.82 8.77 25.65
CA SER A 17 -10.24 9.18 27.01
C SER A 17 -9.05 9.61 27.89
N GLN A 18 -7.81 9.31 27.47
CA GLN A 18 -6.61 9.62 28.24
C GLN A 18 -5.85 10.80 27.63
N ASN A 19 -5.15 11.54 28.49
CA ASN A 19 -4.24 12.59 28.10
C ASN A 19 -3.15 12.03 27.16
N PRO A 20 -2.67 12.77 26.13
CA PRO A 20 -1.53 12.37 25.28
C PRO A 20 -0.31 11.85 26.05
N ALA A 21 -0.14 12.27 27.31
CA ALA A 21 0.88 11.74 28.21
C ALA A 21 0.66 10.29 28.67
N GLY A 22 -0.53 9.71 28.44
CA GLY A 22 -0.89 8.33 28.79
C GLY A 22 -0.75 7.32 27.68
N GLU A 23 -0.15 7.68 26.55
CA GLU A 23 0.07 6.77 25.44
C GLU A 23 1.04 5.65 25.79
N ALA A 24 0.62 4.41 25.57
CA ALA A 24 1.46 3.23 25.72
C ALA A 24 1.93 2.71 24.36
N VAL A 25 3.16 2.22 24.30
CA VAL A 25 3.65 1.50 23.12
C VAL A 25 2.88 0.17 23.02
N ALA A 26 2.25 -0.09 21.87
CA ALA A 26 1.59 -1.36 21.60
C ALA A 26 2.65 -2.44 21.29
N TRP A 27 3.23 -3.01 22.35
CA TRP A 27 4.33 -3.98 22.29
C TRP A 27 3.94 -5.26 21.53
N ASP A 28 2.68 -5.66 21.60
CA ASP A 28 2.09 -6.80 20.89
C ASP A 28 2.03 -6.58 19.38
N LYS A 29 1.93 -5.33 18.94
CA LYS A 29 1.86 -4.92 17.53
C LYS A 29 3.23 -4.57 16.92
N LEU A 30 4.31 -4.70 17.67
CA LEU A 30 5.65 -4.45 17.14
C LEU A 30 6.00 -5.44 16.02
N ARG A 31 6.57 -4.92 14.94
CA ARG A 31 7.14 -5.76 13.88
C ARG A 31 8.30 -6.60 14.43
N TYR A 32 8.46 -7.78 13.86
CA TYR A 32 9.50 -8.73 14.28
C TYR A 32 10.90 -8.11 14.34
N GLU A 33 11.28 -7.35 13.30
CA GLU A 33 12.60 -6.72 13.24
C GLU A 33 12.81 -5.66 14.35
N THR A 34 11.75 -4.92 14.68
CA THR A 34 11.79 -3.95 15.78
C THR A 34 11.91 -4.64 17.13
N ARG A 35 11.19 -5.75 17.31
CA ARG A 35 11.26 -6.59 18.51
C ARG A 35 12.66 -7.13 18.70
N GLN A 36 13.28 -7.68 17.66
CA GLN A 36 14.67 -8.15 17.71
C GLN A 36 15.69 -7.04 18.03
N LEU A 37 15.50 -5.83 17.49
CA LEU A 37 16.36 -4.69 17.81
C LEU A 37 16.28 -4.30 19.31
N ILE A 38 15.08 -4.38 19.87
CA ILE A 38 14.85 -4.10 21.30
C ILE A 38 15.48 -5.19 22.15
N GLU A 39 15.28 -6.46 21.82
CA GLU A 39 15.83 -7.62 22.52
C GLU A 39 17.37 -7.65 22.48
N ALA A 40 17.95 -7.24 21.35
CA ALA A 40 19.42 -7.13 21.21
C ALA A 40 20.02 -5.90 21.90
N SER A 41 19.20 -5.01 22.44
CA SER A 41 19.67 -3.81 23.13
C SER A 41 19.87 -4.05 24.63
N SER A 42 20.77 -3.29 25.24
CA SER A 42 20.98 -3.30 26.70
C SER A 42 19.93 -2.51 27.48
N TYR A 43 18.94 -1.92 26.80
CA TYR A 43 17.92 -1.09 27.42
C TYR A 43 16.74 -1.92 27.94
N SER A 44 16.28 -1.62 29.15
CA SER A 44 15.02 -2.16 29.67
C SER A 44 13.83 -1.64 28.87
N ARG A 45 12.68 -2.36 28.91
CA ARG A 45 11.43 -1.92 28.29
C ARG A 45 11.05 -0.49 28.70
N ARG A 46 11.15 -0.16 30.00
CA ARG A 46 10.85 1.18 30.51
C ARG A 46 11.79 2.25 29.95
N ALA A 47 13.06 1.92 29.75
CA ALA A 47 14.02 2.85 29.14
C ALA A 47 13.70 3.11 27.65
N TRP A 48 13.22 2.06 26.93
CA TRP A 48 12.73 2.21 25.56
C TRP A 48 11.47 3.08 25.49
N GLU A 49 10.49 2.85 26.37
CA GLU A 49 9.25 3.64 26.43
C GLU A 49 9.55 5.11 26.67
N LYS A 50 10.41 5.41 27.64
CA LYS A 50 10.86 6.80 27.90
C LYS A 50 11.50 7.44 26.68
N ARG A 51 12.41 6.72 26.01
CA ARG A 51 13.13 7.23 24.85
C ARG A 51 12.20 7.48 23.66
N ILE A 52 11.24 6.60 23.42
CA ILE A 52 10.21 6.76 22.39
C ILE A 52 9.36 7.99 22.70
N PHE A 53 8.93 8.14 23.95
CA PHE A 53 8.14 9.28 24.40
C PHE A 53 8.90 10.60 24.24
N ASP A 54 10.15 10.68 24.71
CA ASP A 54 10.97 11.90 24.62
C ASP A 54 11.20 12.30 23.15
N THR A 55 11.43 11.32 22.27
CA THR A 55 11.61 11.57 20.83
C THR A 55 10.33 12.09 20.20
N ARG A 56 9.17 11.50 20.51
CA ARG A 56 7.87 11.95 20.02
C ARG A 56 7.54 13.36 20.50
N LYS A 57 7.74 13.63 21.79
CA LYS A 57 7.54 14.95 22.37
C LYS A 57 8.34 16.01 21.62
N SER A 58 9.63 15.75 21.41
CA SER A 58 10.50 16.66 20.66
C SER A 58 10.01 16.91 19.22
N TRP A 59 9.44 15.90 18.57
CA TRP A 59 8.91 16.06 17.22
C TRP A 59 7.58 16.83 17.20
N CYS A 60 6.69 16.56 18.16
CA CYS A 60 5.43 17.29 18.30
C CYS A 60 5.70 18.78 18.58
N GLU A 61 6.69 19.10 19.43
CA GLU A 61 7.11 20.48 19.71
C GLU A 61 7.65 21.20 18.45
N GLN A 62 8.18 20.46 17.49
CA GLN A 62 8.62 20.96 16.19
C GLN A 62 7.52 20.97 15.13
N GLY A 63 6.26 20.63 15.46
CA GLY A 63 5.12 20.58 14.56
C GLY A 63 5.02 19.32 13.70
N TYR A 64 5.82 18.28 13.94
CA TYR A 64 5.74 17.01 13.23
C TYR A 64 4.78 16.06 13.94
N HIS A 65 3.71 15.67 13.24
CA HIS A 65 2.72 14.71 13.71
C HIS A 65 2.55 13.58 12.72
N THR A 66 2.32 12.37 13.24
CA THR A 66 1.80 11.29 12.40
C THR A 66 0.34 11.56 12.06
N GLY A 67 -0.18 10.93 10.99
CA GLY A 67 -1.61 11.06 10.67
C GLY A 67 -2.54 10.61 11.81
N HIS A 68 -2.08 9.68 12.64
CA HIS A 68 -2.82 9.23 13.83
C HIS A 68 -2.85 10.31 14.93
N GLU A 69 -1.70 10.92 15.22
CA GLU A 69 -1.58 12.02 16.17
C GLU A 69 -2.37 13.25 15.72
N ALA A 70 -2.32 13.58 14.44
CA ALA A 70 -3.08 14.69 13.88
C ALA A 70 -4.59 14.51 14.09
N ARG A 71 -5.12 13.29 13.83
CA ARG A 71 -6.53 12.95 14.12
C ARG A 71 -6.87 13.09 15.60
N PHE A 72 -5.99 12.56 16.46
CA PHE A 72 -6.19 12.66 17.91
C PHE A 72 -6.24 14.11 18.36
N LEU A 73 -5.29 14.94 17.95
CA LEU A 73 -5.24 16.37 18.28
C LEU A 73 -6.46 17.12 17.76
N ALA A 74 -6.90 16.83 16.54
CA ALA A 74 -8.12 17.42 15.98
C ALA A 74 -9.34 17.06 16.83
N LEU A 75 -9.52 15.77 17.14
CA LEU A 75 -10.63 15.30 17.96
C LEU A 75 -10.59 15.87 19.37
N TRP A 76 -9.41 15.91 20.00
CA TRP A 76 -9.22 16.50 21.32
C TRP A 76 -9.61 17.98 21.35
N ASN A 77 -9.11 18.77 20.39
CA ASN A 77 -9.42 20.19 20.30
C ASN A 77 -10.90 20.46 20.03
N LEU A 78 -11.53 19.68 19.16
CA LEU A 78 -12.96 19.84 18.87
C LEU A 78 -13.87 19.42 20.04
N ARG A 79 -13.44 18.51 20.91
CA ARG A 79 -14.15 18.14 22.14
C ARG A 79 -13.93 19.12 23.29
N ASN A 80 -12.83 19.87 23.26
CA ASN A 80 -12.56 20.89 24.27
C ASN A 80 -13.34 22.16 23.94
N ALA A 81 -14.29 22.53 24.78
CA ALA A 81 -15.20 23.66 24.52
C ALA A 81 -14.43 24.99 24.24
N LYS A 82 -13.34 25.27 24.97
CA LYS A 82 -12.55 26.49 24.79
C LYS A 82 -11.79 26.48 23.46
N ALA A 83 -11.17 25.36 23.10
CA ALA A 83 -10.48 25.22 21.83
C ALA A 83 -11.47 25.24 20.64
N ALA A 84 -12.58 24.53 20.74
CA ALA A 84 -13.63 24.49 19.74
C ALA A 84 -14.23 25.90 19.48
N ALA A 85 -14.47 26.69 20.51
CA ALA A 85 -14.95 28.06 20.39
C ALA A 85 -13.98 28.97 19.60
N THR A 86 -12.69 28.66 19.58
CA THR A 86 -11.68 29.37 18.79
C THR A 86 -11.53 28.83 17.37
N LEU A 87 -11.64 27.49 17.20
CA LEU A 87 -11.36 26.82 15.93
C LEU A 87 -12.56 26.78 14.98
N LEU A 88 -13.77 26.57 15.50
CA LEU A 88 -14.97 26.40 14.67
C LEU A 88 -15.36 27.64 13.87
N PRO A 89 -15.40 28.87 14.43
CA PRO A 89 -15.82 30.04 13.67
C PRO A 89 -15.01 30.28 12.38
N PRO A 90 -13.66 30.24 12.38
CA PRO A 90 -12.91 30.39 11.15
C PRO A 90 -13.10 29.23 10.18
N LEU A 91 -13.34 28.00 10.65
CA LEU A 91 -13.65 26.86 9.79
C LEU A 91 -15.01 27.05 9.09
N LEU A 92 -16.04 27.41 9.84
CA LEU A 92 -17.38 27.63 9.31
C LEU A 92 -17.46 28.84 8.39
N SER A 93 -16.64 29.86 8.60
CA SER A 93 -16.59 31.01 7.71
C SER A 93 -15.83 30.72 6.40
N ARG A 94 -14.91 29.74 6.44
CA ARG A 94 -14.06 29.41 5.29
C ARG A 94 -14.65 28.33 4.39
N PHE A 95 -15.35 27.35 4.96
CA PHE A 95 -15.86 26.18 4.26
C PHE A 95 -17.39 26.17 4.28
N SER A 96 -18.01 26.01 3.12
CA SER A 96 -19.47 25.87 2.97
C SER A 96 -19.94 24.43 3.18
N GLU A 97 -19.06 23.47 2.92
CA GLU A 97 -19.31 22.02 3.10
C GLU A 97 -18.01 21.25 3.25
N VAL A 98 -18.08 20.03 3.73
CA VAL A 98 -16.99 19.05 3.73
C VAL A 98 -17.38 17.86 2.89
N MET A 99 -16.63 17.61 1.82
CA MET A 99 -16.76 16.39 1.02
C MET A 99 -15.70 15.39 1.43
N VAL A 100 -16.11 14.19 1.80
CA VAL A 100 -15.23 13.07 2.19
C VAL A 100 -15.28 12.03 1.10
N ASP A 101 -14.23 11.95 0.32
CA ASP A 101 -14.04 10.88 -0.66
C ASP A 101 -13.44 9.63 0.03
N GLU A 102 -13.70 8.44 -0.53
CA GLU A 102 -13.29 7.15 0.05
C GLU A 102 -13.74 7.01 1.53
N ALA A 103 -14.96 7.47 1.82
CA ALA A 103 -15.48 7.54 3.19
C ALA A 103 -15.46 6.19 3.93
N GLN A 104 -15.44 5.04 3.22
CA GLN A 104 -15.32 3.71 3.79
C GLN A 104 -13.96 3.45 4.48
N ASP A 105 -12.96 4.30 4.25
CA ASP A 105 -11.65 4.21 4.88
C ASP A 105 -11.54 5.06 6.17
N CYS A 106 -12.60 5.76 6.53
CA CYS A 106 -12.65 6.53 7.76
C CYS A 106 -12.57 5.62 9.00
N SER A 107 -11.68 5.98 9.92
CA SER A 107 -11.63 5.37 11.26
C SER A 107 -12.72 5.96 12.16
N ALA A 108 -12.97 5.33 13.31
CA ALA A 108 -13.90 5.85 14.31
C ALA A 108 -13.55 7.29 14.77
N ALA A 109 -12.25 7.64 14.80
CA ALA A 109 -11.81 9.00 15.12
C ALA A 109 -12.15 9.99 14.00
N ASP A 110 -12.01 9.60 12.73
CA ASP A 110 -12.40 10.42 11.58
C ASP A 110 -13.92 10.69 11.62
N LEU A 111 -14.73 9.63 11.82
CA LEU A 111 -16.20 9.77 11.94
C LEU A 111 -16.61 10.67 13.11
N ALA A 112 -15.93 10.57 14.26
CA ALA A 112 -16.18 11.44 15.41
C ALA A 112 -15.83 12.92 15.13
N ILE A 113 -14.76 13.19 14.39
CA ILE A 113 -14.41 14.54 13.93
C ILE A 113 -15.50 15.08 13.00
N LEU A 114 -15.93 14.29 12.01
CA LEU A 114 -16.98 14.66 11.07
C LEU A 114 -18.30 14.95 11.80
N GLN A 115 -18.66 14.14 12.79
CA GLN A 115 -19.87 14.39 13.61
C GLN A 115 -19.80 15.73 14.34
N LEU A 116 -18.65 16.08 14.91
CA LEU A 116 -18.48 17.36 15.61
C LEU A 116 -18.56 18.56 14.64
N LEU A 117 -17.99 18.43 13.44
CA LEU A 117 -18.09 19.45 12.40
C LEU A 117 -19.53 19.61 11.90
N HIS A 118 -20.24 18.50 11.69
CA HIS A 118 -21.65 18.51 11.29
C HIS A 118 -22.54 19.16 12.37
N ASN A 119 -22.34 18.80 13.62
CA ASN A 119 -23.09 19.37 14.75
C ASN A 119 -22.83 20.89 14.91
N ALA A 120 -21.66 21.36 14.46
CA ALA A 120 -21.33 22.79 14.43
C ALA A 120 -21.98 23.52 13.24
N GLY A 121 -22.69 22.83 12.35
CA GLY A 121 -23.42 23.41 11.22
C GLY A 121 -22.73 23.27 9.86
N LEU A 122 -21.67 22.46 9.75
CA LEU A 122 -20.99 22.24 8.48
C LEU A 122 -21.64 21.06 7.73
N PRO A 123 -22.23 21.27 6.55
CA PRO A 123 -22.81 20.20 5.74
C PRO A 123 -21.75 19.16 5.35
N LEU A 124 -22.15 17.88 5.33
CA LEU A 124 -21.27 16.77 4.94
C LEU A 124 -21.77 16.10 3.66
N VAL A 125 -20.85 15.83 2.76
CA VAL A 125 -21.05 14.94 1.60
C VAL A 125 -20.10 13.75 1.77
N LEU A 126 -20.65 12.54 1.85
CA LEU A 126 -19.89 11.31 1.97
C LEU A 126 -19.94 10.56 0.63
N VAL A 127 -18.78 10.36 0.03
CA VAL A 127 -18.64 9.57 -1.20
C VAL A 127 -17.83 8.33 -0.86
N GLY A 128 -18.35 7.15 -1.17
CA GLY A 128 -17.66 5.92 -0.86
C GLY A 128 -18.42 4.65 -1.25
N ASP A 129 -17.71 3.56 -1.29
CA ASP A 129 -18.23 2.21 -1.52
C ASP A 129 -17.87 1.33 -0.31
N PRO A 130 -18.83 0.99 0.56
CA PRO A 130 -18.56 0.16 1.73
C PRO A 130 -17.96 -1.21 1.40
N ASP A 131 -18.21 -1.74 0.19
CA ASP A 131 -17.66 -3.00 -0.26
C ASP A 131 -16.18 -2.88 -0.68
N GLN A 132 -15.63 -1.66 -0.80
CA GLN A 132 -14.19 -1.39 -0.98
C GLN A 132 -13.42 -1.12 0.33
N ALA A 133 -14.02 -1.33 1.48
CA ALA A 133 -13.36 -1.15 2.77
C ALA A 133 -12.39 -2.31 3.08
N ILE A 134 -11.13 -2.17 2.71
CA ILE A 134 -10.07 -3.19 2.87
C ILE A 134 -8.98 -2.76 3.85
N TYR A 135 -9.19 -1.71 4.64
CA TYR A 135 -8.22 -1.18 5.60
C TYR A 135 -8.66 -1.35 7.06
N ALA A 136 -9.27 -2.52 7.39
CA ALA A 136 -9.68 -2.84 8.76
C ALA A 136 -8.52 -2.69 9.78
N TRP A 137 -7.28 -2.97 9.37
CA TRP A 137 -6.09 -2.78 10.19
C TRP A 137 -5.77 -1.30 10.51
N ARG A 138 -6.39 -0.33 9.83
CA ARG A 138 -6.35 1.11 10.15
C ARG A 138 -7.51 1.56 11.03
N GLY A 139 -8.38 0.63 11.43
CA GLY A 139 -9.58 0.93 12.21
C GLY A 139 -10.75 1.42 11.36
N ALA A 140 -10.73 1.17 10.04
CA ALA A 140 -11.87 1.39 9.17
C ALA A 140 -12.86 0.22 9.35
N GLU A 141 -14.10 0.55 9.68
CA GLU A 141 -15.18 -0.41 9.89
C GLU A 141 -16.38 -0.05 9.01
N PRO A 142 -16.72 -0.87 7.99
CA PRO A 142 -17.84 -0.57 7.09
C PRO A 142 -19.17 -0.33 7.81
N GLN A 143 -19.40 -1.09 8.88
CA GLN A 143 -20.62 -0.94 9.66
C GLN A 143 -20.66 0.39 10.43
N ALA A 144 -19.53 0.86 10.95
CA ALA A 144 -19.44 2.16 11.63
C ALA A 144 -19.77 3.31 10.66
N LEU A 145 -19.29 3.26 9.42
CA LEU A 145 -19.64 4.23 8.39
C LEU A 145 -21.15 4.20 8.07
N ARG A 146 -21.73 3.00 7.87
CA ARG A 146 -23.18 2.87 7.60
C ARG A 146 -24.02 3.43 8.73
N SER A 147 -23.67 3.11 9.98
CA SER A 147 -24.36 3.62 11.17
C SER A 147 -24.22 5.15 11.30
N PHE A 148 -23.02 5.68 11.05
CA PHE A 148 -22.74 7.12 11.03
C PHE A 148 -23.61 7.82 9.98
N ALA A 149 -23.56 7.33 8.72
CA ALA A 149 -24.34 7.91 7.63
C ALA A 149 -25.85 7.87 7.94
N ALA A 150 -26.39 6.74 8.42
CA ALA A 150 -27.80 6.62 8.80
C ALA A 150 -28.19 7.62 9.89
N GLY A 151 -27.31 7.89 10.86
CA GLY A 151 -27.53 8.87 11.94
C GLY A 151 -27.65 10.32 11.46
N LEU A 152 -27.12 10.63 10.27
CA LEU A 152 -27.21 11.95 9.64
C LEU A 152 -28.51 12.15 8.86
N SER A 153 -29.36 11.12 8.72
CA SER A 153 -30.58 11.15 7.89
C SER A 153 -30.33 11.69 6.47
N PRO A 154 -29.37 11.12 5.71
CA PRO A 154 -28.89 11.70 4.47
C PRO A 154 -29.88 11.51 3.31
N THR A 155 -29.78 12.38 2.32
CA THR A 155 -30.26 12.05 0.97
C THR A 155 -29.20 11.16 0.30
N THR A 156 -29.60 9.95 -0.12
CA THR A 156 -28.68 8.99 -0.72
C THR A 156 -28.83 9.00 -2.25
N HIS A 157 -27.72 9.12 -2.95
CA HIS A 157 -27.65 9.07 -4.41
C HIS A 157 -26.76 7.89 -4.83
N PRO A 158 -27.35 6.78 -5.34
CA PRO A 158 -26.57 5.66 -5.82
C PRO A 158 -25.81 6.03 -7.12
N LEU A 159 -24.50 5.76 -7.16
CA LEU A 159 -23.67 5.91 -8.33
C LEU A 159 -23.53 4.52 -9.00
N THR A 160 -24.43 4.21 -9.93
CA THR A 160 -24.52 2.89 -10.59
C THR A 160 -23.88 2.86 -11.97
N GLY A 161 -23.49 4.01 -12.52
CA GLY A 161 -22.77 4.09 -13.79
C GLY A 161 -21.30 3.74 -13.61
N ASN A 162 -20.85 2.65 -14.27
CA ASN A 162 -19.44 2.24 -14.24
C ASN A 162 -18.71 2.74 -15.50
N TRP A 163 -17.78 3.64 -15.30
CA TRP A 163 -16.99 4.28 -16.37
C TRP A 163 -15.64 3.57 -16.63
N ARG A 164 -15.41 2.42 -15.98
CA ARG A 164 -14.16 1.65 -16.08
C ARG A 164 -14.35 0.31 -16.76
N SER A 165 -15.24 -0.49 -16.22
CA SER A 165 -15.27 -1.94 -16.45
C SER A 165 -16.35 -2.35 -17.48
N SER A 166 -16.10 -3.46 -18.19
CA SER A 166 -17.08 -4.08 -19.07
C SER A 166 -18.29 -4.63 -18.30
N PRO A 167 -19.43 -4.88 -18.97
CA PRO A 167 -20.63 -5.43 -18.34
C PRO A 167 -20.38 -6.75 -17.60
N VAL A 168 -19.53 -7.62 -18.17
CA VAL A 168 -19.19 -8.92 -17.56
C VAL A 168 -18.44 -8.72 -16.26
N ILE A 169 -17.51 -7.76 -16.19
CA ILE A 169 -16.76 -7.43 -14.98
C ILE A 169 -17.69 -6.80 -13.94
N CYS A 170 -18.62 -5.93 -14.34
CA CYS A 170 -19.64 -5.39 -13.45
C CYS A 170 -20.50 -6.50 -12.84
N GLY A 171 -20.93 -7.48 -13.66
CA GLY A 171 -21.64 -8.66 -13.18
C GLY A 171 -20.83 -9.52 -12.22
N LEU A 172 -19.55 -9.78 -12.54
CA LEU A 172 -18.64 -10.51 -11.67
C LEU A 172 -18.45 -9.79 -10.32
N ALA A 173 -18.22 -8.49 -10.34
CA ALA A 173 -18.07 -7.67 -9.14
C ALA A 173 -19.33 -7.71 -8.26
N ALA A 174 -20.52 -7.69 -8.86
CA ALA A 174 -21.79 -7.76 -8.13
C ALA A 174 -21.94 -9.04 -7.30
N THR A 175 -21.30 -10.15 -7.70
CA THR A 175 -21.32 -11.42 -6.93
C THR A 175 -20.52 -11.34 -5.62
N LEU A 176 -19.71 -10.31 -5.44
CA LEU A 176 -18.84 -10.08 -4.27
C LEU A 176 -19.32 -8.91 -3.40
N ARG A 177 -20.44 -8.29 -3.73
CA ARG A 177 -21.00 -7.14 -2.99
C ARG A 177 -21.92 -7.58 -1.85
N THR A 178 -22.07 -6.69 -0.87
CA THR A 178 -23.01 -6.87 0.24
C THR A 178 -24.46 -6.80 -0.29
N GLY A 179 -25.26 -7.80 0.05
CA GLY A 179 -26.66 -7.89 -0.35
C GLY A 179 -26.85 -8.25 -1.84
N GLN A 180 -28.10 -8.19 -2.31
CA GLN A 180 -28.45 -8.45 -3.70
C GLN A 180 -28.49 -7.16 -4.52
N SER A 181 -27.41 -6.38 -4.48
CA SER A 181 -27.34 -5.19 -5.32
C SER A 181 -27.24 -5.60 -6.79
N PRO A 182 -27.99 -4.95 -7.68
CA PRO A 182 -27.82 -5.17 -9.11
C PRO A 182 -26.40 -4.80 -9.54
N PRO A 183 -25.88 -5.41 -10.62
CA PRO A 183 -24.59 -5.01 -11.16
C PRO A 183 -24.63 -3.54 -11.59
N ASP A 184 -23.48 -2.86 -11.46
CA ASP A 184 -23.31 -1.54 -12.03
C ASP A 184 -23.49 -1.60 -13.56
N THR A 185 -24.01 -0.53 -14.15
CA THR A 185 -24.17 -0.43 -15.59
C THR A 185 -22.89 0.12 -16.20
N SER A 186 -22.25 -0.64 -17.09
CA SER A 186 -21.11 -0.14 -17.87
C SER A 186 -21.56 1.00 -18.79
N VAL A 187 -20.87 2.14 -18.72
CA VAL A 187 -21.21 3.34 -19.50
C VAL A 187 -20.32 3.48 -20.74
N VAL A 188 -19.11 2.98 -20.69
CA VAL A 188 -18.07 3.22 -21.72
C VAL A 188 -17.68 1.98 -22.50
N ARG A 189 -18.19 0.81 -22.12
CA ARG A 189 -17.82 -0.49 -22.74
C ARG A 189 -19.03 -1.37 -22.90
N ASP A 190 -19.01 -2.14 -23.96
CA ASP A 190 -20.01 -3.16 -24.31
C ASP A 190 -19.37 -4.56 -24.52
N ASP A 191 -18.06 -4.69 -24.23
CA ASP A 191 -17.33 -5.94 -24.41
C ASP A 191 -17.97 -7.08 -23.60
N ALA A 192 -18.24 -8.19 -24.26
CA ALA A 192 -18.76 -9.42 -23.65
C ALA A 192 -17.65 -10.46 -23.38
N THR A 193 -16.42 -10.02 -23.11
CA THR A 193 -15.29 -10.90 -22.83
C THR A 193 -15.59 -11.78 -21.61
N PRO A 194 -15.56 -13.13 -21.73
CA PRO A 194 -15.87 -14.00 -20.61
C PRO A 194 -14.84 -13.90 -19.50
N VAL A 195 -15.25 -14.21 -18.27
CA VAL A 195 -14.31 -14.40 -17.16
C VAL A 195 -13.48 -15.66 -17.44
N LEU A 196 -12.16 -15.52 -17.39
CA LEU A 196 -11.26 -16.65 -17.60
C LEU A 196 -10.99 -17.35 -16.26
N LEU A 197 -11.27 -18.64 -16.17
CA LEU A 197 -10.91 -19.47 -15.05
C LEU A 197 -9.68 -20.30 -15.41
N LEU A 198 -8.60 -20.11 -14.67
CA LEU A 198 -7.34 -20.82 -14.84
C LEU A 198 -7.19 -21.84 -13.71
N PRO A 199 -7.53 -23.13 -13.98
CA PRO A 199 -7.25 -24.20 -13.01
C PRO A 199 -5.78 -24.20 -12.65
N ALA A 200 -5.47 -24.35 -11.36
CA ALA A 200 -4.13 -24.28 -10.87
C ALA A 200 -3.87 -25.27 -9.72
N ARG A 201 -2.62 -25.60 -9.49
CA ARG A 201 -2.18 -26.47 -8.38
C ARG A 201 -0.86 -25.98 -7.81
N PHE A 202 -0.58 -26.39 -6.59
CA PHE A 202 0.74 -26.19 -6.02
C PHE A 202 1.74 -27.18 -6.63
N ALA A 203 3.01 -26.76 -6.73
CA ALA A 203 4.06 -27.66 -7.18
C ALA A 203 4.21 -28.86 -6.21
N ALA A 204 4.39 -30.07 -6.73
CA ALA A 204 4.57 -31.27 -5.96
C ALA A 204 5.78 -31.24 -4.99
N SER A 205 6.74 -30.35 -5.26
CA SER A 205 7.91 -30.09 -4.42
C SER A 205 7.65 -29.23 -3.17
N GLY A 206 6.39 -28.92 -2.84
CA GLY A 206 6.03 -28.11 -1.66
C GLY A 206 6.15 -26.61 -1.88
N GLY A 207 6.13 -26.13 -3.11
CA GLY A 207 6.10 -24.71 -3.45
C GLY A 207 4.83 -24.01 -2.94
N ARG A 208 4.95 -22.70 -2.65
CA ARG A 208 3.82 -21.85 -2.19
C ARG A 208 3.09 -21.14 -3.34
N HIS A 209 3.50 -21.36 -4.57
CA HIS A 209 2.95 -20.67 -5.73
C HIS A 209 2.10 -21.62 -6.56
N LEU A 210 1.03 -21.07 -7.11
CA LEU A 210 0.16 -21.76 -8.04
C LEU A 210 0.81 -21.83 -9.43
N HIS A 211 0.63 -22.98 -10.10
CA HIS A 211 1.02 -23.24 -11.49
C HIS A 211 -0.16 -23.84 -12.24
N ALA A 212 -0.21 -23.65 -13.54
CA ALA A 212 -1.15 -24.37 -14.38
C ALA A 212 -0.94 -25.90 -14.22
N PRO A 213 -1.95 -26.75 -14.46
CA PRO A 213 -1.83 -28.22 -14.37
C PRO A 213 -0.71 -28.78 -15.25
N SER A 214 -0.42 -28.16 -16.38
CA SER A 214 0.73 -28.47 -17.25
C SER A 214 2.10 -28.17 -16.65
N GLY A 215 2.15 -27.48 -15.49
CA GLY A 215 3.40 -26.96 -14.91
C GLY A 215 3.83 -25.60 -15.47
N ALA A 216 3.10 -25.04 -16.44
CA ALA A 216 3.39 -23.74 -17.01
C ALA A 216 3.16 -22.61 -15.97
N SER A 217 3.87 -21.51 -16.13
CA SER A 217 3.68 -20.30 -15.34
C SER A 217 2.28 -19.72 -15.60
N LEU A 218 1.55 -19.38 -14.53
CA LEU A 218 0.26 -18.69 -14.66
C LEU A 218 0.40 -17.33 -15.35
N PHE A 219 1.55 -16.68 -15.25
CA PHE A 219 1.83 -15.43 -15.97
C PHE A 219 1.90 -15.65 -17.47
N ASP A 220 2.63 -16.70 -17.91
CA ASP A 220 2.74 -17.01 -19.35
C ASP A 220 1.39 -17.43 -19.91
N THR A 221 0.65 -18.25 -19.17
CA THR A 221 -0.70 -18.68 -19.54
C THR A 221 -1.63 -17.46 -19.67
N PHE A 222 -1.67 -16.60 -18.63
CA PHE A 222 -2.50 -15.39 -18.65
C PHE A 222 -2.06 -14.42 -19.76
N GLY A 223 -0.77 -14.28 -20.00
CA GLY A 223 -0.24 -13.42 -21.07
C GLY A 223 -0.64 -13.87 -22.47
N ALA A 224 -0.62 -15.17 -22.71
CA ALA A 224 -1.10 -15.73 -23.97
C ALA A 224 -2.59 -15.48 -24.17
N LEU A 225 -3.39 -15.71 -23.12
CA LEU A 225 -4.83 -15.46 -23.16
C LEU A 225 -5.16 -13.96 -23.31
N ALA A 226 -4.49 -13.07 -22.57
CA ALA A 226 -4.68 -11.63 -22.69
C ALA A 226 -4.47 -11.16 -24.14
N LYS A 227 -3.46 -11.73 -24.81
CA LYS A 227 -3.19 -11.44 -26.23
C LYS A 227 -4.32 -11.89 -27.16
N GLU A 228 -5.00 -13.02 -26.87
CA GLU A 228 -6.18 -13.46 -27.63
C GLU A 228 -7.30 -12.41 -27.61
N TYR A 229 -7.44 -11.68 -26.48
CA TYR A 229 -8.40 -10.61 -26.28
C TYR A 229 -7.84 -9.21 -26.58
N ALA A 230 -6.73 -9.11 -27.30
CA ALA A 230 -6.06 -7.85 -27.66
C ALA A 230 -5.70 -6.97 -26.46
N VAL A 231 -5.33 -7.60 -25.32
CA VAL A 231 -4.77 -6.93 -24.14
C VAL A 231 -3.29 -7.17 -24.08
N GLN A 232 -2.50 -6.09 -23.97
CA GLN A 232 -1.04 -6.17 -23.92
C GLN A 232 -0.57 -6.57 -22.52
N ALA A 233 0.55 -7.29 -22.41
CA ALA A 233 1.09 -7.73 -21.13
C ALA A 233 1.39 -6.57 -20.16
N GLN A 234 1.85 -5.43 -20.66
CA GLN A 234 2.10 -4.23 -19.88
C GLN A 234 0.84 -3.59 -19.28
N ASP A 235 -0.32 -3.86 -19.88
CA ASP A 235 -1.62 -3.39 -19.44
C ASP A 235 -2.34 -4.44 -18.58
N CYS A 236 -1.63 -5.52 -18.22
CA CYS A 236 -2.09 -6.57 -17.32
C CYS A 236 -1.56 -6.40 -15.91
N LEU A 237 -2.36 -6.84 -14.96
CA LEU A 237 -2.09 -6.85 -13.54
C LEU A 237 -2.33 -8.25 -12.96
N VAL A 238 -1.36 -8.77 -12.21
CA VAL A 238 -1.51 -10.00 -11.42
C VAL A 238 -1.55 -9.65 -9.95
N THR A 239 -2.58 -10.11 -9.25
CA THR A 239 -2.81 -9.74 -7.86
C THR A 239 -3.27 -10.90 -6.99
N ALA A 240 -3.03 -10.76 -5.69
CA ALA A 240 -3.47 -11.70 -4.65
C ALA A 240 -3.70 -10.97 -3.33
N PHE A 241 -4.38 -11.63 -2.41
CA PHE A 241 -4.56 -11.11 -1.04
C PHE A 241 -3.22 -11.00 -0.29
N LYS A 242 -2.33 -11.99 -0.44
CA LYS A 242 -1.03 -12.06 0.27
C LYS A 242 0.14 -12.05 -0.70
N TYR A 243 1.21 -11.34 -0.35
CA TYR A 243 2.48 -11.38 -1.11
C TYR A 243 3.03 -12.79 -1.31
N ALA A 244 2.85 -13.66 -0.32
CA ALA A 244 3.36 -15.04 -0.37
C ALA A 244 2.76 -15.89 -1.51
N THR A 245 1.64 -15.46 -2.07
CA THR A 245 0.95 -16.14 -3.17
C THR A 245 1.37 -15.67 -4.54
N LEU A 246 1.97 -14.47 -4.61
CA LEU A 246 2.37 -13.90 -5.90
C LEU A 246 3.66 -14.58 -6.39
N PRO A 247 3.65 -15.25 -7.56
CA PRO A 247 4.84 -15.85 -8.12
C PRO A 247 5.91 -14.79 -8.44
N GLY A 248 7.18 -15.13 -8.27
CA GLY A 248 8.32 -14.25 -8.57
C GLY A 248 8.59 -13.15 -7.54
N ILE A 249 7.75 -12.99 -6.52
CA ILE A 249 8.08 -12.20 -5.33
C ILE A 249 8.74 -13.13 -4.32
N ASN A 250 9.99 -13.50 -4.56
CA ASN A 250 10.79 -14.11 -3.52
C ASN A 250 10.95 -13.10 -2.39
N ARG A 251 10.31 -13.37 -1.24
CA ARG A 251 10.78 -12.86 0.05
C ARG A 251 12.01 -13.66 0.49
N GLU A 252 13.06 -13.63 -0.25
CA GLU A 252 14.35 -13.57 0.41
C GLU A 252 14.25 -12.35 1.31
N LYS A 253 14.58 -12.50 2.60
CA LYS A 253 14.65 -11.36 3.54
C LYS A 253 15.28 -10.22 2.75
N PRO A 254 14.60 -9.08 2.58
CA PRO A 254 15.19 -8.02 1.79
C PRO A 254 16.55 -7.79 2.42
N ASP A 255 17.60 -8.08 1.68
CA ASP A 255 18.93 -7.66 2.08
C ASP A 255 18.84 -6.15 2.17
N THR A 256 18.64 -5.64 3.38
CA THR A 256 18.49 -4.22 3.69
C THR A 256 19.84 -3.51 3.69
N SER A 257 20.87 -4.18 3.17
CA SER A 257 22.17 -3.56 3.03
C SER A 257 22.08 -2.33 2.11
N ALA A 258 22.86 -1.32 2.43
CA ALA A 258 22.91 -0.09 1.64
C ALA A 258 23.24 -0.39 0.16
N ILE A 259 24.07 -1.38 -0.10
CA ILE A 259 24.48 -1.75 -1.46
C ILE A 259 23.33 -2.38 -2.27
N THR A 260 22.52 -3.25 -1.66
CA THR A 260 21.37 -3.87 -2.32
C THR A 260 20.26 -2.85 -2.58
N SER A 261 19.99 -2.00 -1.60
CA SER A 261 19.02 -0.91 -1.77
C SER A 261 19.44 0.04 -2.89
N LEU A 262 20.73 0.37 -2.98
CA LEU A 262 21.26 1.24 -4.01
C LEU A 262 21.24 0.57 -5.40
N ALA A 263 21.47 -0.74 -5.49
CA ALA A 263 21.38 -1.50 -6.72
C ALA A 263 19.94 -1.51 -7.28
N TRP A 264 18.96 -1.67 -6.39
CA TRP A 264 17.55 -1.52 -6.75
C TRP A 264 17.27 -0.10 -7.28
N ALA A 265 17.69 0.93 -6.54
CA ALA A 265 17.48 2.32 -6.93
C ALA A 265 18.12 2.64 -8.29
N ARG A 266 19.36 2.14 -8.54
CA ARG A 266 20.06 2.30 -9.82
C ARG A 266 19.31 1.64 -10.97
N THR A 267 18.78 0.46 -10.77
CA THR A 267 17.99 -0.25 -11.77
C THR A 267 16.69 0.48 -12.04
N THR A 268 16.00 0.93 -10.99
CA THR A 268 14.71 1.63 -11.06
C THR A 268 14.80 2.91 -11.90
N VAL A 269 15.78 3.78 -11.66
CA VAL A 269 15.90 5.05 -12.41
C VAL A 269 16.25 4.86 -13.90
N ASN A 270 16.70 3.68 -14.30
CA ASN A 270 17.02 3.35 -15.68
C ASN A 270 16.00 2.39 -16.34
N THR A 271 14.88 2.15 -15.66
CA THR A 271 13.78 1.34 -16.19
C THR A 271 12.75 2.26 -16.86
N PRO A 272 12.47 2.08 -18.15
CA PRO A 272 11.44 2.85 -18.83
C PRO A 272 10.06 2.63 -18.19
N GLY A 273 9.25 3.70 -18.08
CA GLY A 273 7.88 3.61 -17.57
C GLY A 273 7.76 3.39 -16.05
N VAL A 274 8.83 3.63 -15.29
CA VAL A 274 8.79 3.55 -13.83
C VAL A 274 7.82 4.58 -13.24
N SER A 275 7.13 4.21 -12.17
CA SER A 275 6.20 5.12 -11.48
C SER A 275 6.95 6.28 -10.81
N GLY A 276 6.29 7.44 -10.70
CA GLY A 276 6.84 8.60 -9.99
C GLY A 276 7.16 8.28 -8.52
N GLU A 277 6.39 7.41 -7.88
CA GLU A 277 6.61 6.96 -6.50
C GLU A 277 7.89 6.11 -6.38
N ASP A 278 8.09 5.15 -7.28
CA ASP A 278 9.31 4.34 -7.29
C ASP A 278 10.54 5.18 -7.60
N LEU A 279 10.42 6.17 -8.47
CA LEU A 279 11.50 7.12 -8.77
C LEU A 279 11.85 7.97 -7.54
N ALA A 280 10.86 8.52 -6.84
CA ALA A 280 11.06 9.27 -5.60
C ALA A 280 11.71 8.40 -4.52
N ARG A 281 11.26 7.14 -4.39
CA ARG A 281 11.84 6.16 -3.46
C ARG A 281 13.29 5.83 -3.82
N ALA A 282 13.62 5.69 -5.08
CA ALA A 282 14.98 5.45 -5.54
C ALA A 282 15.91 6.64 -5.19
N CYS A 283 15.46 7.87 -5.44
CA CYS A 283 16.18 9.08 -5.05
C CYS A 283 16.38 9.17 -3.52
N LEU A 284 15.37 8.84 -2.73
CA LEU A 284 15.46 8.82 -1.27
C LEU A 284 16.51 7.82 -0.76
N ILE A 285 16.61 6.64 -1.38
CA ILE A 285 17.62 5.63 -1.06
C ILE A 285 19.02 6.17 -1.36
N ALA A 286 19.23 6.77 -2.53
CA ALA A 286 20.52 7.36 -2.90
C ALA A 286 20.90 8.51 -1.96
N ALA A 287 19.95 9.40 -1.64
CA ALA A 287 20.16 10.49 -0.70
C ALA A 287 20.58 9.97 0.70
N ARG A 288 19.94 8.91 1.19
CA ARG A 288 20.33 8.28 2.48
C ARG A 288 21.76 7.77 2.48
N VAL A 289 22.18 7.14 1.39
CA VAL A 289 23.55 6.60 1.25
C VAL A 289 24.57 7.72 1.15
N LEU A 290 24.31 8.73 0.31
CA LEU A 290 25.16 9.92 0.16
C LEU A 290 25.29 10.69 1.48
N PHE A 291 24.17 10.94 2.16
CA PHE A 291 24.17 11.67 3.43
C PHE A 291 24.84 10.88 4.57
N GLY A 292 24.68 9.57 4.60
CA GLY A 292 25.42 8.71 5.52
C GLY A 292 26.94 8.73 5.32
N TYR A 293 27.40 9.06 4.12
CA TYR A 293 28.81 9.28 3.83
C TYR A 293 29.26 10.71 4.15
N TRP A 294 28.50 11.73 3.72
CA TRP A 294 28.88 13.14 3.85
C TRP A 294 28.63 13.72 5.25
N TYR A 295 27.68 13.17 6.00
CA TYR A 295 27.28 13.65 7.33
C TYR A 295 27.19 12.48 8.33
N PRO A 296 28.27 11.73 8.55
CA PRO A 296 28.26 10.50 9.33
C PRO A 296 27.84 10.66 10.79
N GLU A 297 28.04 11.85 11.36
CA GLU A 297 27.69 12.18 12.74
C GLU A 297 26.22 12.65 12.88
N GLN A 298 25.54 12.92 11.79
CA GLN A 298 24.18 13.42 11.85
C GLN A 298 23.17 12.27 11.89
N VAL A 299 22.26 12.39 12.86
CA VAL A 299 21.17 11.43 13.06
C VAL A 299 19.89 11.97 12.40
N GLY A 300 19.32 11.22 11.47
CA GLY A 300 18.05 11.57 10.83
C GLY A 300 17.94 11.10 9.39
N GLY A 301 16.76 11.30 8.82
CA GLY A 301 16.53 11.07 7.39
C GLY A 301 17.11 12.20 6.52
N PRO A 302 17.20 12.00 5.20
CA PRO A 302 17.66 13.02 4.27
C PRO A 302 16.99 14.38 4.44
N ASP A 303 15.69 14.41 4.70
CA ASP A 303 14.94 15.65 4.88
C ASP A 303 15.44 16.50 6.06
N ARG A 304 15.74 15.84 7.18
CA ARG A 304 16.25 16.52 8.37
C ARG A 304 17.66 17.06 8.13
N ILE A 305 18.53 16.27 7.52
CA ILE A 305 19.90 16.68 7.19
C ILE A 305 19.86 17.81 6.16
N SER A 306 18.98 17.72 5.16
CA SER A 306 18.77 18.77 4.17
C SER A 306 18.35 20.09 4.83
N ALA A 307 17.37 20.04 5.74
CA ALA A 307 16.89 21.22 6.45
C ALA A 307 18.00 21.85 7.33
N ALA A 308 18.78 21.02 8.04
CA ALA A 308 19.89 21.49 8.88
C ALA A 308 21.00 22.20 8.08
N HIS A 309 21.16 21.87 6.81
CA HIS A 309 22.17 22.47 5.91
C HIS A 309 21.56 23.43 4.87
N GLY A 310 20.27 23.78 4.96
CA GLY A 310 19.61 24.69 4.05
C GLY A 310 19.55 24.16 2.61
N LEU A 311 19.52 22.84 2.42
CA LEU A 311 19.48 22.19 1.11
C LEU A 311 18.04 22.04 0.63
N PRO A 312 17.65 22.64 -0.52
CA PRO A 312 16.32 22.45 -1.09
C PRO A 312 16.09 21.00 -1.51
N ALA A 313 14.90 20.45 -1.21
CA ALA A 313 14.55 19.07 -1.53
C ALA A 313 14.71 18.72 -3.02
N ASN A 314 14.41 19.65 -3.91
CA ASN A 314 14.60 19.47 -5.35
C ASN A 314 16.08 19.35 -5.75
N GLN A 315 16.98 20.04 -5.06
CA GLN A 315 18.44 19.93 -5.28
C GLN A 315 18.94 18.59 -4.82
N VAL A 316 18.50 18.11 -3.65
CA VAL A 316 18.84 16.79 -3.13
C VAL A 316 18.36 15.68 -4.08
N ASN A 317 17.11 15.75 -4.54
CA ASN A 317 16.54 14.78 -5.46
C ASN A 317 17.27 14.77 -6.82
N ARG A 318 17.59 15.92 -7.38
CA ARG A 318 18.39 16.02 -8.62
C ARG A 318 19.78 15.42 -8.45
N SER A 319 20.43 15.71 -7.34
CA SER A 319 21.77 15.17 -7.05
C SER A 319 21.72 13.65 -6.87
N ALA A 320 20.73 13.13 -6.14
CA ALA A 320 20.52 11.70 -5.94
C ALA A 320 20.23 10.97 -7.27
N PHE A 321 19.38 11.55 -8.11
CA PHE A 321 19.05 11.02 -9.43
C PHE A 321 20.30 10.98 -10.35
N ALA A 322 21.03 12.09 -10.43
CA ALA A 322 22.24 12.17 -11.22
C ALA A 322 23.33 11.20 -10.74
N PHE A 323 23.46 11.04 -9.41
CA PHE A 323 24.34 10.04 -8.82
C PHE A 323 23.96 8.61 -9.26
N LEU A 324 22.70 8.24 -9.17
CA LEU A 324 22.24 6.92 -9.59
C LEU A 324 22.50 6.67 -11.08
N HIS A 325 22.29 7.66 -11.93
CA HIS A 325 22.59 7.55 -13.36
C HIS A 325 24.08 7.40 -13.66
N SER A 326 24.96 8.01 -12.87
CA SER A 326 26.40 7.92 -13.04
C SER A 326 26.98 6.54 -12.67
N LEU A 327 26.24 5.76 -11.88
CA LEU A 327 26.70 4.44 -11.44
C LEU A 327 26.64 3.42 -12.57
N PRO A 328 27.62 2.51 -12.70
CA PRO A 328 27.53 1.39 -13.61
C PRO A 328 26.39 0.44 -13.22
N PRO A 329 25.95 -0.45 -14.11
CA PRO A 329 25.00 -1.51 -13.75
C PRO A 329 25.53 -2.38 -12.60
N PRO A 330 24.67 -2.84 -11.67
CA PRO A 330 25.09 -3.70 -10.57
C PRO A 330 25.77 -4.99 -11.03
N HIS A 331 26.92 -5.32 -10.46
CA HIS A 331 27.69 -6.53 -10.77
C HIS A 331 28.56 -6.96 -9.57
N LYS A 332 29.32 -8.07 -9.71
CA LYS A 332 30.06 -8.72 -8.60
C LYS A 332 31.04 -7.80 -7.83
N LYS A 333 31.62 -6.79 -8.48
CA LYS A 333 32.54 -5.81 -7.88
C LYS A 333 31.93 -4.41 -7.77
N TRP A 334 30.62 -4.30 -7.69
CA TRP A 334 29.92 -3.02 -7.74
C TRP A 334 30.12 -2.15 -6.50
N GLY A 335 30.19 -2.75 -5.31
CA GLY A 335 30.35 -2.02 -4.05
C GLY A 335 31.59 -1.10 -4.02
N PRO A 336 32.80 -1.57 -4.38
CA PRO A 336 33.96 -0.72 -4.52
C PRO A 336 33.79 0.43 -5.53
N GLN A 337 33.13 0.20 -6.65
CA GLN A 337 32.88 1.24 -7.67
C GLN A 337 31.91 2.31 -7.17
N VAL A 338 30.83 1.90 -6.49
CA VAL A 338 29.90 2.84 -5.83
C VAL A 338 30.63 3.69 -4.79
N TRP A 339 31.51 3.06 -4.01
CA TRP A 339 32.31 3.77 -3.02
C TRP A 339 33.24 4.81 -3.65
N GLN A 340 33.88 4.51 -4.75
CA GLN A 340 34.68 5.47 -5.50
C GLN A 340 33.84 6.59 -6.09
N ALA A 341 32.70 6.27 -6.64
CA ALA A 341 31.75 7.26 -7.17
C ALA A 341 31.25 8.22 -6.07
N MET A 342 30.97 7.70 -4.87
CA MET A 342 30.57 8.54 -3.72
C MET A 342 31.67 9.49 -3.30
N LYS A 343 32.95 9.06 -3.28
CA LYS A 343 34.09 9.92 -2.97
C LYS A 343 34.31 11.01 -4.02
N ALA A 344 34.12 10.67 -5.27
CA ALA A 344 34.27 11.60 -6.40
C ALA A 344 33.08 12.54 -6.57
N TRP A 345 31.93 12.24 -5.92
CA TRP A 345 30.73 13.07 -6.03
C TRP A 345 30.98 14.42 -5.33
N PRO A 346 30.53 15.54 -5.93
CA PRO A 346 30.72 16.84 -5.35
C PRO A 346 30.15 16.89 -3.92
N PRO A 347 30.89 17.40 -2.94
CA PRO A 347 30.41 17.47 -1.56
C PRO A 347 29.25 18.45 -1.47
N LEU A 348 28.28 18.09 -0.65
CA LEU A 348 27.19 18.99 -0.28
C LEU A 348 27.70 20.00 0.76
N PRO A 349 27.07 21.20 0.89
CA PRO A 349 27.47 22.23 1.86
C PRO A 349 27.55 21.66 3.29
N GLY A 350 28.62 22.00 3.99
CA GLY A 350 28.84 21.55 5.38
C GLY A 350 29.23 20.06 5.50
N ALA A 351 29.55 19.39 4.41
CA ALA A 351 29.95 17.99 4.42
C ALA A 351 31.32 17.79 5.09
N ALA A 352 31.41 16.81 6.00
CA ALA A 352 32.65 16.39 6.64
C ALA A 352 32.78 14.87 6.58
N PRO A 353 33.20 14.28 5.44
CA PRO A 353 33.23 12.85 5.27
C PRO A 353 34.26 12.20 6.18
N GLN A 354 33.82 11.33 7.07
CA GLN A 354 34.69 10.53 7.94
C GLN A 354 34.63 9.03 7.64
N GLY A 355 34.09 8.65 6.48
CA GLY A 355 33.83 7.28 6.14
C GLY A 355 35.07 6.42 6.03
N LYS A 356 35.35 5.64 7.07
CA LYS A 356 36.42 4.62 7.06
C LYS A 356 35.95 3.26 6.56
N LYS A 357 34.63 3.04 6.43
CA LYS A 357 34.05 1.75 5.99
C LYS A 357 33.45 1.90 4.62
N GLY A 358 34.02 1.22 3.64
CA GLY A 358 33.46 1.08 2.33
C GLY A 358 32.12 0.31 2.32
N LEU A 359 31.38 0.39 1.23
CA LEU A 359 30.24 -0.48 1.00
C LEU A 359 30.70 -1.94 0.86
N PRO A 360 29.92 -2.92 1.33
CA PRO A 360 30.28 -4.32 1.24
C PRO A 360 30.62 -4.71 -0.21
N ALA A 361 31.73 -5.43 -0.39
CA ALA A 361 32.03 -6.08 -1.66
C ALA A 361 31.09 -7.29 -1.81
N GLY A 362 30.36 -7.37 -2.88
CA GLY A 362 29.45 -8.47 -3.16
C GLY A 362 28.57 -8.22 -4.37
N VAL A 363 27.92 -9.26 -4.85
CA VAL A 363 26.85 -9.10 -5.82
C VAL A 363 25.64 -8.56 -5.05
N PRO A 364 25.21 -7.32 -5.31
CA PRO A 364 23.97 -6.88 -4.73
C PRO A 364 22.89 -7.79 -5.31
N THR A 365 22.20 -8.53 -4.43
CA THR A 365 20.99 -9.24 -4.83
C THR A 365 19.95 -8.16 -5.10
N VAL A 366 19.92 -7.68 -6.32
CA VAL A 366 18.73 -6.99 -6.81
C VAL A 366 17.68 -8.06 -6.75
N ALA A 367 16.77 -7.97 -5.77
CA ALA A 367 15.52 -8.67 -5.89
C ALA A 367 14.98 -8.22 -7.25
N ARG A 368 15.27 -9.01 -8.28
CA ARG A 368 14.59 -8.88 -9.53
C ARG A 368 13.13 -9.03 -9.17
N ARG A 369 12.36 -7.95 -9.15
CA ARG A 369 11.05 -8.06 -9.75
C ARG A 369 11.39 -8.63 -11.14
N GLN A 370 11.42 -9.94 -11.26
CA GLN A 370 11.22 -10.58 -12.54
C GLN A 370 9.79 -10.18 -12.91
N VAL A 371 9.68 -9.06 -13.57
CA VAL A 371 8.63 -8.81 -14.53
C VAL A 371 8.92 -9.81 -15.65
N ALA A 372 8.71 -11.09 -15.30
CA ALA A 372 8.78 -12.17 -16.25
C ALA A 372 7.58 -12.05 -17.14
N THR A 373 7.35 -11.10 -17.89
CA THR A 373 6.29 -10.95 -18.92
C THR A 373 5.83 -9.52 -19.16
N GLY A 374 6.43 -8.50 -18.52
CA GLY A 374 5.97 -7.13 -18.65
C GLY A 374 4.73 -6.79 -17.81
N MET A 375 4.11 -7.74 -17.10
CA MET A 375 2.90 -7.52 -16.29
C MET A 375 3.22 -6.88 -14.94
N ARG A 376 2.36 -5.96 -14.51
CA ARG A 376 2.42 -5.40 -13.14
C ARG A 376 1.98 -6.47 -12.14
N THR A 377 2.62 -6.49 -10.97
CA THR A 377 2.31 -7.47 -9.92
C THR A 377 2.33 -6.81 -8.57
N ASN A 378 1.22 -6.88 -7.83
CA ASN A 378 1.14 -6.34 -6.48
C ASN A 378 0.01 -7.00 -5.67
N ILE A 379 -0.01 -6.83 -4.34
CA ILE A 379 -1.17 -7.19 -3.53
C ILE A 379 -2.28 -6.15 -3.68
N VAL A 380 -3.53 -6.61 -3.52
CA VAL A 380 -4.72 -5.77 -3.72
C VAL A 380 -4.70 -4.47 -2.90
N HIS A 381 -4.21 -4.51 -1.65
CA HIS A 381 -4.12 -3.33 -0.78
C HIS A 381 -3.23 -2.20 -1.33
N GLN A 382 -2.29 -2.51 -2.22
CA GLN A 382 -1.43 -1.52 -2.87
C GLN A 382 -1.92 -1.10 -4.26
N LEU A 383 -3.04 -1.66 -4.70
CA LEU A 383 -3.64 -1.41 -5.99
C LEU A 383 -4.92 -0.58 -5.89
N LYS A 384 -5.31 -0.17 -4.69
CA LYS A 384 -6.47 0.71 -4.52
C LYS A 384 -6.21 2.02 -5.27
N GLY A 385 -7.16 2.42 -6.12
CA GLY A 385 -6.98 3.56 -7.04
C GLY A 385 -6.29 3.22 -8.37
N ASP A 386 -5.67 2.04 -8.52
CA ASP A 386 -5.07 1.58 -9.78
C ASP A 386 -6.08 0.85 -10.67
N GLU A 387 -5.75 0.66 -11.95
CA GLU A 387 -6.57 -0.04 -12.92
C GLU A 387 -5.71 -0.67 -14.03
N ALA A 388 -6.25 -1.68 -14.72
CA ALA A 388 -5.58 -2.40 -15.79
C ALA A 388 -6.59 -2.93 -16.82
N ASP A 389 -6.18 -3.09 -18.06
CA ASP A 389 -7.06 -3.68 -19.07
C ASP A 389 -7.35 -5.16 -18.79
N GLY A 390 -6.36 -5.90 -18.31
CA GLY A 390 -6.50 -7.28 -17.84
C GLY A 390 -6.06 -7.46 -16.39
N VAL A 391 -6.83 -8.19 -15.60
CA VAL A 391 -6.49 -8.53 -14.21
C VAL A 391 -6.57 -10.03 -13.99
N LEU A 392 -5.51 -10.60 -13.42
CA LEU A 392 -5.49 -11.98 -12.91
C LEU A 392 -5.50 -11.96 -11.39
N LEU A 393 -6.57 -12.44 -10.79
CA LEU A 393 -6.70 -12.66 -9.35
C LEU A 393 -6.30 -14.09 -8.99
N LEU A 394 -5.39 -14.26 -8.02
CA LEU A 394 -4.98 -15.56 -7.51
C LEU A 394 -5.74 -15.93 -6.24
N LEU A 395 -6.41 -17.08 -6.25
CA LEU A 395 -7.15 -17.69 -5.13
C LEU A 395 -6.51 -19.02 -4.72
N PRO A 396 -5.44 -18.99 -3.89
CA PRO A 396 -4.66 -20.18 -3.58
C PRO A 396 -5.25 -21.03 -2.46
N ASP A 397 -6.17 -20.48 -1.68
CA ASP A 397 -6.66 -21.15 -0.47
C ASP A 397 -7.83 -22.09 -0.82
N ALA A 398 -7.81 -23.32 -0.35
CA ALA A 398 -8.94 -24.23 -0.43
C ALA A 398 -10.16 -23.63 0.30
N GLY A 399 -11.35 -23.83 -0.26
CA GLY A 399 -12.58 -23.23 0.24
C GLY A 399 -12.81 -21.78 -0.21
N SER A 400 -12.00 -21.26 -1.12
CA SER A 400 -12.18 -19.92 -1.69
C SER A 400 -13.54 -19.78 -2.37
N VAL A 401 -13.97 -20.78 -3.14
CA VAL A 401 -15.26 -20.77 -3.82
C VAL A 401 -16.43 -20.88 -2.86
N GLN A 402 -16.32 -21.70 -1.81
CA GLN A 402 -17.32 -21.77 -0.74
C GLN A 402 -17.47 -20.42 -0.05
N ARG A 403 -16.33 -19.75 0.28
CA ARG A 403 -16.35 -18.40 0.84
C ARG A 403 -17.00 -17.39 -0.10
N TRP A 404 -16.73 -17.46 -1.40
CA TRP A 404 -17.36 -16.60 -2.41
C TRP A 404 -18.86 -16.80 -2.47
N ALA A 405 -19.31 -18.06 -2.43
CA ALA A 405 -20.73 -18.41 -2.55
C ALA A 405 -21.57 -18.03 -1.33
N THR A 406 -20.99 -18.15 -0.12
CA THR A 406 -21.77 -18.11 1.13
C THR A 406 -21.28 -17.06 2.14
N GLY A 407 -20.13 -16.43 1.89
CA GLY A 407 -19.59 -15.41 2.78
C GLY A 407 -20.36 -14.09 2.71
N ASP A 408 -20.32 -13.33 3.78
CA ASP A 408 -20.93 -12.00 3.84
C ASP A 408 -19.84 -10.91 3.72
N PRO A 409 -19.78 -10.15 2.61
CA PRO A 409 -18.82 -9.06 2.45
C PRO A 409 -18.89 -7.99 3.54
N ALA A 410 -20.02 -7.85 4.25
CA ALA A 410 -20.13 -6.90 5.36
C ALA A 410 -19.16 -7.25 6.49
N THR A 411 -18.89 -8.54 6.71
CA THR A 411 -18.06 -9.05 7.80
C THR A 411 -16.75 -9.69 7.32
N ASP A 412 -16.68 -10.13 6.06
CA ASP A 412 -15.50 -10.81 5.49
C ASP A 412 -14.65 -9.86 4.63
N GLU A 413 -13.52 -9.42 5.19
CA GLU A 413 -12.56 -8.55 4.48
C GLU A 413 -11.98 -9.22 3.22
N VAL A 414 -11.85 -10.55 3.20
CA VAL A 414 -11.28 -11.27 2.03
C VAL A 414 -12.17 -11.10 0.81
N LEU A 415 -13.50 -11.16 0.97
CA LEU A 415 -14.44 -10.92 -0.13
C LEU A 415 -14.35 -9.50 -0.65
N ARG A 416 -14.22 -8.50 0.24
CA ARG A 416 -14.01 -7.11 -0.18
C ARG A 416 -12.70 -6.93 -0.92
N VAL A 417 -11.64 -7.63 -0.50
CA VAL A 417 -10.35 -7.61 -1.22
C VAL A 417 -10.50 -8.20 -2.62
N TRP A 418 -11.24 -9.30 -2.79
CA TRP A 418 -11.51 -9.86 -4.11
C TRP A 418 -12.37 -8.92 -4.96
N TYR A 419 -13.38 -8.29 -4.37
CA TYR A 419 -14.17 -7.26 -5.02
C TYR A 419 -13.29 -6.11 -5.55
N VAL A 420 -12.42 -5.56 -4.71
CA VAL A 420 -11.48 -4.51 -5.13
C VAL A 420 -10.56 -5.01 -6.25
N ALA A 421 -10.05 -6.25 -6.17
CA ALA A 421 -9.21 -6.82 -7.22
C ALA A 421 -9.93 -6.89 -8.57
N VAL A 422 -11.14 -7.44 -8.58
CA VAL A 422 -11.96 -7.58 -9.80
C VAL A 422 -12.29 -6.21 -10.40
N THR A 423 -12.66 -5.23 -9.56
CA THR A 423 -13.01 -3.87 -10.01
C THR A 423 -11.81 -3.06 -10.54
N ARG A 424 -10.58 -3.61 -10.50
CA ARG A 424 -9.41 -3.00 -11.17
C ARG A 424 -9.39 -3.32 -12.66
N ALA A 425 -10.12 -4.33 -13.11
CA ALA A 425 -10.15 -4.73 -14.52
C ALA A 425 -11.06 -3.80 -15.34
N ARG A 426 -10.57 -3.43 -16.52
CA ARG A 426 -11.36 -2.69 -17.51
C ARG A 426 -12.07 -3.61 -18.52
N ARG A 427 -11.35 -4.61 -19.07
CA ARG A 427 -11.78 -5.42 -20.19
C ARG A 427 -11.75 -6.92 -19.94
N LEU A 428 -10.74 -7.41 -19.23
CA LEU A 428 -10.48 -8.84 -19.04
C LEU A 428 -10.28 -9.16 -17.56
N ALA A 429 -11.13 -10.02 -17.01
CA ALA A 429 -10.95 -10.58 -15.69
C ALA A 429 -10.58 -12.06 -15.78
N ALA A 430 -9.54 -12.47 -15.07
CA ALA A 430 -9.11 -13.85 -14.95
C ALA A 430 -8.95 -14.22 -13.48
N ILE A 431 -9.27 -15.46 -13.14
CA ILE A 431 -9.19 -16.00 -11.79
C ILE A 431 -8.40 -17.30 -11.86
N ALA A 432 -7.26 -17.37 -11.17
CA ALA A 432 -6.54 -18.63 -10.97
C ALA A 432 -6.90 -19.19 -9.59
N LEU A 433 -7.39 -20.42 -9.58
CA LEU A 433 -7.89 -21.10 -8.40
C LEU A 433 -7.50 -22.58 -8.43
N LEU A 434 -7.65 -23.27 -7.31
CA LEU A 434 -7.36 -24.70 -7.25
C LEU A 434 -8.24 -25.47 -8.21
N GLU A 435 -7.64 -26.46 -8.89
CA GLU A 435 -8.27 -27.25 -9.94
C GLU A 435 -9.58 -27.87 -9.46
N GLU A 436 -9.60 -28.40 -8.23
CA GLU A 436 -10.77 -29.02 -7.59
C GLU A 436 -11.93 -28.04 -7.33
N GLU A 437 -11.69 -26.73 -7.32
CA GLU A 437 -12.72 -25.72 -7.10
C GLU A 437 -13.24 -25.09 -8.40
N THR A 438 -12.64 -25.40 -9.54
CA THR A 438 -12.97 -24.76 -10.82
C THR A 438 -14.41 -24.99 -11.24
N ASP A 439 -14.90 -26.23 -11.15
CA ASP A 439 -16.28 -26.56 -11.52
C ASP A 439 -17.31 -25.87 -10.62
N ALA A 440 -17.00 -25.71 -9.34
CA ALA A 440 -17.87 -25.03 -8.39
C ALA A 440 -17.99 -23.54 -8.72
N LEU A 441 -16.88 -22.86 -9.03
CA LEU A 441 -16.91 -21.46 -9.45
C LEU A 441 -17.58 -21.29 -10.81
N THR A 442 -17.33 -22.19 -11.74
CA THR A 442 -18.00 -22.19 -13.05
C THR A 442 -19.53 -22.23 -12.90
N ARG A 443 -20.04 -23.14 -12.08
CA ARG A 443 -21.48 -23.22 -11.79
C ARG A 443 -22.01 -21.95 -11.15
N LEU A 444 -21.36 -21.45 -10.11
CA LEU A 444 -21.74 -20.23 -9.40
C LEU A 444 -21.88 -19.04 -10.36
N LEU A 445 -20.91 -18.84 -11.24
CA LEU A 445 -20.92 -17.70 -12.17
C LEU A 445 -21.95 -17.90 -13.29
N THR A 446 -22.10 -19.13 -13.79
CA THR A 446 -23.10 -19.46 -14.81
C THR A 446 -24.52 -19.27 -14.31
N GLU A 447 -24.83 -19.67 -13.08
CA GLU A 447 -26.11 -19.43 -12.41
C GLU A 447 -26.44 -17.93 -12.29
N ARG A 448 -25.42 -17.10 -12.22
CA ARG A 448 -25.53 -15.63 -12.21
C ARG A 448 -25.46 -15.01 -13.61
N GLN A 449 -25.57 -15.83 -14.66
CA GLN A 449 -25.54 -15.42 -16.09
C GLN A 449 -24.23 -14.69 -16.47
N ILE A 450 -23.13 -14.98 -15.81
CA ILE A 450 -21.82 -14.43 -16.11
C ILE A 450 -21.14 -15.40 -17.09
N PRO A 451 -20.75 -14.94 -18.29
CA PRO A 451 -20.04 -15.81 -19.25
C PRO A 451 -18.65 -16.18 -18.70
N VAL A 452 -18.37 -17.49 -18.74
CA VAL A 452 -17.12 -18.08 -18.20
C VAL A 452 -16.45 -18.91 -19.28
N ARG A 453 -15.13 -18.86 -19.33
CA ARG A 453 -14.28 -19.76 -20.11
C ARG A 453 -13.25 -20.40 -19.18
N VAL A 454 -13.30 -21.72 -19.02
CA VAL A 454 -12.26 -22.50 -18.34
C VAL A 454 -11.14 -22.77 -19.35
N VAL A 455 -9.87 -22.66 -18.91
CA VAL A 455 -8.70 -22.67 -19.80
C VAL A 455 -7.76 -23.82 -19.46
#